data_473bda6463f71e5fe74f4830b38f673d
#
_entry.id   473bda6463f71e5fe74f4830b38f673d
#
_cell.length_a   1.000
_cell.length_b   1.000
_cell.length_c   1.000
_cell.angle_alpha   90.00
_cell.angle_beta   90.00
_cell.angle_gamma   90.00
#
_symmetry.space_group_name_H-M   'P 1'
#
loop_
_entity.id
_entity.type
_entity.pdbx_description
1 polymer ?
#
loop_
_entity_poly.entity_id
_entity_poly.type
_entity_poly.pdbx_seq_one_letter_code
_entity_poly.pdbx_strand_id
1 'polypeptide(L)'
;MMKRRTLLSALAAASAAAALPSRAQSNPKIVFGYTAVSDFASVFLAAEEGYFKKRNLDVELKFIPLNSTIPAALQSDSLQIGGPTPSVFLQAVDGGLDLVLVAGGGLTSKTITGFGLVARAGSGIKGPQDCIGKKIGVPGLGAFLHVTFRAWLKDSGVDYRKVNFVEASFPQHADLLRGGSVDAVVSADPFMSRITESGAGYVASYYSTFLPENNQTIVHAAKREWVAKNPAAARAFRESLVEAAAFMQQPKNDAKVRAAIGKYIKLPPEVLAKIQISPPGAMVNEKQLGYWVGLMKDQDMLKTPIDVAKLIAK
;
A
#
# COMPACT_ATOMS: atom_id res chain seq x y z
N MET A 1 -33.93 17.41 65.32
CA MET A 1 -33.67 18.66 64.58
C MET A 1 -32.24 18.58 64.00
N MET A 2 -32.10 18.14 62.77
CA MET A 2 -30.80 18.16 62.07
C MET A 2 -30.44 19.57 61.66
N LYS A 3 -29.24 20.01 62.08
CA LYS A 3 -28.77 21.38 61.91
C LYS A 3 -28.51 21.65 60.39
N ARG A 4 -29.12 22.71 59.82
CA ARG A 4 -29.01 23.16 58.42
C ARG A 4 -27.57 23.29 57.88
N ARG A 5 -26.57 23.35 58.75
CA ARG A 5 -25.14 23.44 58.38
C ARG A 5 -24.54 22.16 57.87
N THR A 6 -25.09 20.97 58.15
CA THR A 6 -24.59 19.67 57.71
C THR A 6 -25.09 19.30 56.32
N LEU A 7 -26.19 19.88 55.86
CA LEU A 7 -26.72 19.66 54.50
C LEU A 7 -25.96 20.46 53.41
N LEU A 8 -25.44 21.64 53.77
CA LEU A 8 -24.66 22.48 52.84
C LEU A 8 -23.24 21.95 52.60
N SER A 9 -22.62 21.28 53.57
CA SER A 9 -21.31 20.64 53.41
C SER A 9 -21.37 19.33 52.59
N ALA A 10 -22.51 18.63 52.55
CA ALA A 10 -22.68 17.41 51.75
C ALA A 10 -22.91 17.72 50.26
N LEU A 11 -23.55 18.87 49.91
CA LEU A 11 -23.72 19.30 48.53
C LEU A 11 -22.41 19.86 47.92
N ALA A 12 -21.53 20.46 48.68
CA ALA A 12 -20.25 20.96 48.20
C ALA A 12 -19.23 19.85 47.91
N ALA A 13 -19.32 18.72 48.62
CA ALA A 13 -18.47 17.55 48.34
C ALA A 13 -18.89 16.74 47.12
N ALA A 14 -20.19 16.75 46.75
CA ALA A 14 -20.70 16.06 45.58
C ALA A 14 -20.38 16.77 44.24
N SER A 15 -20.18 18.09 44.25
CA SER A 15 -19.81 18.86 43.05
C SER A 15 -18.30 18.86 42.76
N ALA A 16 -17.43 18.49 43.70
CA ALA A 16 -15.99 18.38 43.46
C ALA A 16 -15.58 17.04 42.80
N ALA A 17 -16.43 16.03 42.87
CA ALA A 17 -16.15 14.72 42.25
C ALA A 17 -16.43 14.66 40.71
N ALA A 18 -17.09 15.68 40.12
CA ALA A 18 -17.46 15.72 38.72
C ALA A 18 -16.41 16.39 37.82
N ALA A 19 -15.31 16.89 38.34
CA ALA A 19 -14.23 17.55 37.58
C ALA A 19 -12.94 16.73 37.55
N LEU A 20 -13.03 15.41 37.37
CA LEU A 20 -11.86 14.69 36.93
C LEU A 20 -11.62 15.11 35.48
N PRO A 21 -10.45 15.66 35.13
CA PRO A 21 -10.13 15.92 33.72
C PRO A 21 -10.24 14.60 33.02
N SER A 22 -11.16 14.51 32.05
CA SER A 22 -11.14 13.44 31.09
C SER A 22 -9.71 13.43 30.51
N ARG A 23 -8.89 12.48 30.94
CA ARG A 23 -7.61 12.25 30.30
C ARG A 23 -7.94 12.05 28.85
N ALA A 24 -7.73 13.07 28.02
CA ALA A 24 -7.72 12.93 26.59
C ALA A 24 -6.74 11.80 26.31
N GLN A 25 -7.26 10.63 25.97
CA GLN A 25 -6.46 9.47 25.63
C GLN A 25 -5.63 9.91 24.42
N SER A 26 -4.33 10.16 24.64
CA SER A 26 -3.45 10.53 23.55
C SER A 26 -3.52 9.40 22.52
N ASN A 27 -3.84 9.73 21.28
CA ASN A 27 -3.83 8.73 20.23
C ASN A 27 -2.45 8.04 20.20
N PRO A 28 -2.40 6.72 20.02
CA PRO A 28 -1.14 6.01 19.99
C PRO A 28 -0.32 6.49 18.78
N LYS A 29 0.99 6.51 18.95
CA LYS A 29 1.91 6.68 17.83
C LYS A 29 1.66 5.57 16.80
N ILE A 30 1.54 5.94 15.54
CA ILE A 30 1.35 5.03 14.42
C ILE A 30 2.63 5.04 13.58
N VAL A 31 3.37 3.95 13.56
CA VAL A 31 4.43 3.74 12.58
C VAL A 31 3.78 3.07 11.36
N PHE A 32 3.74 3.79 10.24
CA PHE A 32 3.16 3.34 8.97
C PHE A 32 4.23 2.86 8.01
N GLY A 33 4.15 1.58 7.58
CA GLY A 33 5.09 1.00 6.61
C GLY A 33 4.65 1.19 5.15
N TYR A 34 5.53 1.73 4.31
CA TYR A 34 5.28 1.94 2.87
C TYR A 34 6.43 1.43 2.00
N THR A 35 6.13 1.04 0.76
CA THR A 35 7.13 0.83 -0.29
C THR A 35 7.24 2.07 -1.19
N ALA A 36 8.38 2.24 -1.89
CA ALA A 36 8.67 3.47 -2.63
C ALA A 36 7.94 3.52 -3.99
N VAL A 37 6.61 3.59 -3.99
CA VAL A 37 5.78 3.73 -5.19
C VAL A 37 4.73 4.84 -5.02
N SER A 38 4.26 5.39 -6.15
CA SER A 38 3.28 6.49 -6.18
C SER A 38 1.89 6.10 -5.63
N ASP A 39 1.61 4.81 -5.49
CA ASP A 39 0.36 4.28 -4.92
C ASP A 39 0.12 4.70 -3.45
N PHE A 40 1.17 5.14 -2.76
CA PHE A 40 1.09 5.71 -1.41
C PHE A 40 0.89 7.24 -1.40
N ALA A 41 0.64 7.86 -2.53
CA ALA A 41 0.53 9.32 -2.63
C ALA A 41 -0.46 9.94 -1.65
N SER A 42 -1.60 9.27 -1.39
CA SER A 42 -2.59 9.73 -0.39
C SER A 42 -2.03 9.75 1.03
N VAL A 43 -1.18 8.78 1.39
CA VAL A 43 -0.53 8.73 2.71
C VAL A 43 0.53 9.83 2.83
N PHE A 44 1.36 10.00 1.80
CA PHE A 44 2.37 11.05 1.76
C PHE A 44 1.73 12.43 1.84
N LEU A 45 0.68 12.65 1.06
CA LEU A 45 -0.08 13.90 1.07
C LEU A 45 -0.74 14.15 2.44
N ALA A 46 -1.35 13.14 3.05
CA ALA A 46 -1.96 13.28 4.37
C ALA A 46 -0.95 13.67 5.45
N ALA A 47 0.29 13.19 5.36
CA ALA A 47 1.36 13.60 6.24
C ALA A 47 1.79 15.06 6.00
N GLU A 48 1.98 15.47 4.72
CA GLU A 48 2.48 16.78 4.34
C GLU A 48 1.45 17.91 4.52
N GLU A 49 0.20 17.66 4.13
CA GLU A 49 -0.89 18.64 4.31
C GLU A 49 -1.48 18.63 5.73
N GLY A 50 -0.91 17.79 6.63
CA GLY A 50 -1.28 17.78 8.05
C GLY A 50 -2.63 17.13 8.36
N TYR A 51 -3.20 16.31 7.47
CA TYR A 51 -4.51 15.67 7.70
C TYR A 51 -4.50 14.68 8.86
N PHE A 52 -3.36 14.02 9.13
CA PHE A 52 -3.17 13.22 10.32
C PHE A 52 -3.17 14.07 11.59
N LYS A 53 -2.38 15.17 11.60
CA LYS A 53 -2.29 16.10 12.74
C LYS A 53 -3.63 16.77 13.05
N LYS A 54 -4.40 17.13 12.02
CA LYS A 54 -5.76 17.69 12.15
C LYS A 54 -6.69 16.77 12.94
N ARG A 55 -6.42 15.45 12.92
CA ARG A 55 -7.17 14.41 13.65
C ARG A 55 -6.42 13.90 14.88
N ASN A 56 -5.45 14.67 15.37
CA ASN A 56 -4.61 14.34 16.52
C ASN A 56 -3.85 13.00 16.40
N LEU A 57 -3.54 12.56 15.17
CA LEU A 57 -2.71 11.36 14.93
C LEU A 57 -1.24 11.75 14.85
N ASP A 58 -0.39 11.00 15.55
CA ASP A 58 1.06 11.01 15.40
C ASP A 58 1.45 9.83 14.47
N VAL A 59 1.68 10.14 13.18
CA VAL A 59 2.01 9.13 12.16
C VAL A 59 3.43 9.33 11.68
N GLU A 60 4.25 8.32 11.90
CA GLU A 60 5.61 8.21 11.37
C GLU A 60 5.62 7.31 10.14
N LEU A 61 6.13 7.79 9.00
CA LEU A 61 6.23 7.01 7.78
C LEU A 61 7.58 6.29 7.70
N LYS A 62 7.55 4.95 7.60
CA LYS A 62 8.73 4.09 7.56
C LYS A 62 8.84 3.37 6.21
N PHE A 63 9.95 3.58 5.51
CA PHE A 63 10.24 2.87 4.27
C PHE A 63 10.51 1.39 4.52
N ILE A 64 9.84 0.52 3.76
CA ILE A 64 10.01 -0.94 3.76
C ILE A 64 10.46 -1.36 2.35
N PRO A 65 11.65 -1.94 2.18
CA PRO A 65 12.20 -2.25 0.86
C PRO A 65 11.39 -3.28 0.06
N LEU A 66 10.85 -4.30 0.73
CA LEU A 66 10.10 -5.39 0.10
C LEU A 66 8.69 -5.47 0.69
N ASN A 67 7.67 -5.41 -0.18
CA ASN A 67 6.27 -5.45 0.25
C ASN A 67 5.91 -6.76 0.98
N SER A 68 6.51 -7.87 0.59
CA SER A 68 6.35 -9.21 1.20
C SER A 68 6.69 -9.24 2.71
N THR A 69 7.50 -8.31 3.21
CA THR A 69 7.92 -8.27 4.63
C THR A 69 6.96 -7.48 5.53
N ILE A 70 6.02 -6.72 4.98
CA ILE A 70 5.10 -5.87 5.75
C ILE A 70 4.26 -6.68 6.77
N PRO A 71 3.67 -7.85 6.43
CA PRO A 71 2.89 -8.63 7.40
C PRO A 71 3.70 -9.05 8.63
N ALA A 72 4.96 -9.46 8.45
CA ALA A 72 5.84 -9.81 9.57
C ALA A 72 6.14 -8.60 10.46
N ALA A 73 6.31 -7.40 9.87
CA ALA A 73 6.51 -6.16 10.62
C ALA A 73 5.25 -5.72 11.39
N LEU A 74 4.05 -5.98 10.88
CA LEU A 74 2.79 -5.81 11.60
C LEU A 74 2.67 -6.81 12.76
N GLN A 75 3.01 -8.07 12.53
CA GLN A 75 2.95 -9.12 13.55
C GLN A 75 3.88 -8.84 14.73
N SER A 76 5.07 -8.30 14.47
CA SER A 76 6.07 -7.95 15.49
C SER A 76 5.85 -6.59 16.16
N ASP A 77 4.74 -5.88 15.87
CA ASP A 77 4.45 -4.50 16.32
C ASP A 77 5.49 -3.44 15.89
N SER A 78 6.39 -3.78 14.97
CA SER A 78 7.32 -2.82 14.37
C SER A 78 6.60 -1.79 13.49
N LEU A 79 5.38 -2.13 13.06
CA LEU A 79 4.41 -1.26 12.39
C LEU A 79 3.05 -1.42 13.08
N GLN A 80 2.30 -0.33 13.23
CA GLN A 80 0.90 -0.36 13.67
C GLN A 80 -0.04 -0.48 12.47
N ILE A 81 0.28 0.23 11.38
CA ILE A 81 -0.40 0.12 10.10
C ILE A 81 0.66 -0.08 9.02
N GLY A 82 0.39 -0.90 8.04
CA GLY A 82 1.29 -1.09 6.89
C GLY A 82 0.52 -1.12 5.58
N GLY A 83 1.22 -0.86 4.48
CA GLY A 83 0.68 -0.86 3.13
C GLY A 83 1.06 -2.12 2.32
N PRO A 84 0.63 -3.33 2.69
CA PRO A 84 0.82 -4.48 1.83
C PRO A 84 0.00 -4.36 0.54
N THR A 85 0.39 -5.09 -0.50
CA THR A 85 -0.51 -5.32 -1.63
C THR A 85 -1.65 -6.23 -1.18
N PRO A 86 -2.82 -6.21 -1.87
CA PRO A 86 -3.94 -7.11 -1.53
C PRO A 86 -3.52 -8.59 -1.49
N SER A 87 -2.66 -9.01 -2.42
CA SER A 87 -2.18 -10.39 -2.48
C SER A 87 -1.29 -10.77 -1.29
N VAL A 88 -0.38 -9.90 -0.87
CA VAL A 88 0.45 -10.12 0.33
C VAL A 88 -0.40 -10.14 1.60
N PHE A 89 -1.39 -9.25 1.69
CA PHE A 89 -2.34 -9.24 2.79
C PHE A 89 -3.14 -10.55 2.87
N LEU A 90 -3.71 -11.00 1.75
CA LEU A 90 -4.51 -12.23 1.70
C LEU A 90 -3.68 -13.48 2.00
N GLN A 91 -2.42 -13.56 1.52
CA GLN A 91 -1.52 -14.66 1.90
C GLN A 91 -1.20 -14.66 3.39
N ALA A 92 -1.00 -13.49 3.99
CA ALA A 92 -0.76 -13.38 5.42
C ALA A 92 -1.97 -13.86 6.24
N VAL A 93 -3.17 -13.51 5.83
CA VAL A 93 -4.42 -13.98 6.45
C VAL A 93 -4.60 -15.49 6.26
N ASP A 94 -4.37 -16.01 5.04
CA ASP A 94 -4.40 -17.44 4.73
C ASP A 94 -3.36 -18.24 5.55
N GLY A 95 -2.22 -17.61 5.84
CA GLY A 95 -1.19 -18.12 6.75
C GLY A 95 -1.50 -18.00 8.24
N GLY A 96 -2.68 -17.50 8.62
CA GLY A 96 -3.16 -17.43 10.00
C GLY A 96 -2.89 -16.11 10.72
N LEU A 97 -2.40 -15.05 10.05
CA LEU A 97 -2.25 -13.75 10.70
C LEU A 97 -3.61 -13.05 10.82
N ASP A 98 -3.94 -12.59 12.02
CA ASP A 98 -5.20 -11.89 12.29
C ASP A 98 -5.08 -10.39 11.95
N LEU A 99 -5.15 -10.11 10.64
CA LEU A 99 -5.06 -8.77 10.08
C LEU A 99 -6.43 -8.31 9.55
N VAL A 100 -6.64 -7.00 9.57
CA VAL A 100 -7.81 -6.34 8.95
C VAL A 100 -7.37 -5.11 8.16
N LEU A 101 -8.15 -4.75 7.16
CA LEU A 101 -7.96 -3.55 6.35
C LEU A 101 -8.60 -2.35 7.01
N VAL A 102 -7.83 -1.32 7.23
CA VAL A 102 -8.30 -0.03 7.78
C VAL A 102 -8.61 0.99 6.69
N ALA A 103 -7.92 0.90 5.55
CA ALA A 103 -8.13 1.78 4.39
C ALA A 103 -7.59 1.14 3.10
N GLY A 104 -7.81 1.78 1.95
CA GLY A 104 -7.20 1.47 0.67
C GLY A 104 -6.14 2.51 0.26
N GLY A 105 -5.44 2.23 -0.84
CA GLY A 105 -4.37 3.07 -1.40
C GLY A 105 -4.63 3.45 -2.86
N GLY A 106 -3.76 3.03 -3.77
CA GLY A 106 -3.93 3.25 -5.21
C GLY A 106 -4.92 2.28 -5.85
N LEU A 107 -5.48 2.68 -6.98
CA LEU A 107 -6.38 1.86 -7.79
C LEU A 107 -5.78 1.56 -9.17
N THR A 108 -6.11 0.39 -9.73
CA THR A 108 -5.83 0.08 -11.13
C THR A 108 -6.61 0.99 -12.06
N SER A 109 -6.00 1.34 -13.21
CA SER A 109 -6.61 2.11 -14.27
C SER A 109 -6.12 1.60 -15.63
N LYS A 110 -6.97 1.63 -16.63
CA LYS A 110 -6.60 1.30 -18.02
C LYS A 110 -5.86 2.43 -18.73
N THR A 111 -5.98 3.65 -18.21
CA THR A 111 -5.34 4.84 -18.78
C THR A 111 -4.02 5.20 -18.11
N ILE A 112 -3.74 4.65 -16.92
CA ILE A 112 -2.50 4.88 -16.19
C ILE A 112 -1.57 3.69 -16.39
N THR A 113 -0.48 3.88 -17.10
CA THR A 113 0.52 2.85 -17.44
C THR A 113 1.71 2.89 -16.48
N GLY A 114 1.44 3.09 -15.18
CA GLY A 114 2.45 3.31 -14.14
C GLY A 114 3.25 2.07 -13.74
N PHE A 115 3.00 0.88 -14.33
CA PHE A 115 3.78 -0.33 -14.11
C PHE A 115 3.79 -1.26 -15.33
N GLY A 116 4.84 -2.07 -15.45
CA GLY A 116 5.01 -2.94 -16.60
C GLY A 116 6.23 -3.86 -16.49
N LEU A 117 6.46 -4.63 -17.55
CA LEU A 117 7.67 -5.41 -17.77
C LEU A 117 8.73 -4.52 -18.40
N VAL A 118 9.85 -4.33 -17.73
CA VAL A 118 11.01 -3.58 -18.22
C VAL A 118 12.14 -4.56 -18.48
N ALA A 119 12.49 -4.70 -19.72
CA ALA A 119 13.54 -5.60 -20.19
C ALA A 119 14.91 -4.90 -20.16
N ARG A 120 15.97 -5.64 -19.86
CA ARG A 120 17.35 -5.16 -19.95
C ARG A 120 17.67 -4.75 -21.38
N ALA A 121 18.42 -3.64 -21.53
CA ALA A 121 18.92 -3.24 -22.82
C ALA A 121 19.68 -4.39 -23.51
N GLY A 122 19.31 -4.69 -24.75
CA GLY A 122 19.91 -5.77 -25.53
C GLY A 122 19.46 -7.20 -25.16
N SER A 123 18.51 -7.42 -24.22
CA SER A 123 18.04 -8.75 -23.84
C SER A 123 17.17 -9.44 -24.88
N GLY A 124 16.59 -8.68 -25.83
CA GLY A 124 15.70 -9.18 -26.88
C GLY A 124 14.29 -9.55 -26.41
N ILE A 125 13.94 -9.30 -25.14
CA ILE A 125 12.60 -9.59 -24.60
C ILE A 125 11.61 -8.57 -25.17
N LYS A 126 10.62 -9.03 -25.92
CA LYS A 126 9.58 -8.20 -26.56
C LYS A 126 8.16 -8.55 -26.08
N GLY A 127 7.99 -9.73 -25.51
CA GLY A 127 6.68 -10.22 -25.13
C GLY A 127 6.73 -11.37 -24.11
N PRO A 128 5.57 -11.96 -23.80
CA PRO A 128 5.45 -12.96 -22.74
C PRO A 128 6.23 -14.24 -23.04
N GLN A 129 6.30 -14.68 -24.31
CA GLN A 129 7.01 -15.89 -24.72
C GLN A 129 8.53 -15.79 -24.49
N ASP A 130 9.09 -14.59 -24.63
CA ASP A 130 10.51 -14.35 -24.43
C ASP A 130 10.92 -14.40 -22.95
N CYS A 131 9.94 -14.44 -22.03
CA CYS A 131 10.18 -14.56 -20.58
C CYS A 131 10.53 -16.00 -20.14
N ILE A 132 10.27 -17.01 -20.99
CA ILE A 132 10.55 -18.41 -20.66
C ILE A 132 12.06 -18.61 -20.43
N GLY A 133 12.41 -19.18 -19.26
CA GLY A 133 13.80 -19.42 -18.84
C GLY A 133 14.54 -18.16 -18.36
N LYS A 134 13.94 -16.98 -18.48
CA LYS A 134 14.56 -15.71 -18.07
C LYS A 134 14.48 -15.49 -16.57
N LYS A 135 15.44 -14.74 -16.07
CA LYS A 135 15.48 -14.29 -14.68
C LYS A 135 14.83 -12.92 -14.55
N ILE A 136 13.68 -12.85 -13.87
CA ILE A 136 12.87 -11.65 -13.77
C ILE A 136 12.79 -11.18 -12.31
N GLY A 137 13.24 -9.94 -12.06
CA GLY A 137 13.16 -9.30 -10.76
C GLY A 137 11.75 -8.79 -10.47
N VAL A 138 11.25 -9.05 -9.26
CA VAL A 138 9.96 -8.55 -8.75
C VAL A 138 10.14 -7.90 -7.39
N PRO A 139 9.39 -6.85 -7.03
CA PRO A 139 9.56 -6.11 -5.77
C PRO A 139 8.95 -6.81 -4.55
N GLY A 140 8.63 -8.09 -4.68
CA GLY A 140 8.10 -8.97 -3.64
C GLY A 140 7.47 -10.20 -4.26
N LEU A 141 7.95 -11.39 -3.88
CA LEU A 141 7.30 -12.64 -4.27
C LEU A 141 5.90 -12.70 -3.65
N GLY A 142 4.90 -13.01 -4.46
CA GLY A 142 3.50 -12.97 -4.02
C GLY A 142 2.88 -11.56 -3.95
N ALA A 143 3.63 -10.49 -4.17
CA ALA A 143 3.10 -9.13 -4.19
C ALA A 143 2.39 -8.82 -5.53
N PHE A 144 1.69 -7.67 -5.56
CA PHE A 144 0.85 -7.21 -6.69
C PHE A 144 1.49 -7.45 -8.05
N LEU A 145 2.69 -6.91 -8.29
CA LEU A 145 3.35 -6.98 -9.60
C LEU A 145 3.71 -8.43 -9.98
N HIS A 146 4.11 -9.26 -9.01
CA HIS A 146 4.39 -10.67 -9.28
C HIS A 146 3.12 -11.45 -9.65
N VAL A 147 2.05 -11.31 -8.87
CA VAL A 147 0.78 -12.03 -9.08
C VAL A 147 0.12 -11.63 -10.40
N THR A 148 0.07 -10.34 -10.69
CA THR A 148 -0.53 -9.82 -11.93
C THR A 148 0.30 -10.14 -13.17
N PHE A 149 1.63 -10.16 -13.04
CA PHE A 149 2.50 -10.58 -14.12
C PHE A 149 2.36 -12.07 -14.43
N ARG A 150 2.24 -12.93 -13.41
CA ARG A 150 1.94 -14.36 -13.61
C ARG A 150 0.60 -14.57 -14.31
N ALA A 151 -0.43 -13.77 -13.93
CA ALA A 151 -1.73 -13.82 -14.61
C ALA A 151 -1.59 -13.43 -16.08
N TRP A 152 -0.90 -12.34 -16.38
CA TRP A 152 -0.65 -11.90 -17.75
C TRP A 152 0.11 -12.94 -18.58
N LEU A 153 1.11 -13.61 -18.02
CA LEU A 153 1.82 -14.72 -18.70
C LEU A 153 0.85 -15.87 -19.00
N LYS A 154 0.05 -16.30 -18.01
CA LYS A 154 -0.94 -17.38 -18.16
C LYS A 154 -1.97 -17.06 -19.25
N ASP A 155 -2.53 -15.85 -19.22
CA ASP A 155 -3.53 -15.38 -20.20
C ASP A 155 -2.93 -15.27 -21.61
N SER A 156 -1.60 -15.08 -21.70
CA SER A 156 -0.84 -15.08 -22.95
C SER A 156 -0.36 -16.48 -23.40
N GLY A 157 -0.82 -17.54 -22.74
CA GLY A 157 -0.44 -18.93 -23.05
C GLY A 157 0.95 -19.35 -22.56
N VAL A 158 1.57 -18.59 -21.65
CA VAL A 158 2.88 -18.88 -21.05
C VAL A 158 2.72 -19.47 -19.66
N ASP A 159 3.31 -20.63 -19.44
CA ASP A 159 3.42 -21.21 -18.10
C ASP A 159 4.45 -20.41 -17.28
N TYR A 160 3.96 -19.58 -16.34
CA TYR A 160 4.80 -18.75 -15.52
C TYR A 160 5.81 -19.54 -14.63
N ARG A 161 5.58 -20.85 -14.41
CA ARG A 161 6.52 -21.73 -13.69
C ARG A 161 7.82 -21.95 -14.46
N LYS A 162 7.85 -21.63 -15.75
CA LYS A 162 9.05 -21.65 -16.59
C LYS A 162 9.84 -20.33 -16.55
N VAL A 163 9.42 -19.36 -15.72
CA VAL A 163 10.11 -18.08 -15.52
C VAL A 163 10.80 -18.11 -14.15
N ASN A 164 12.04 -17.63 -14.07
CA ASN A 164 12.82 -17.61 -12.83
C ASN A 164 12.61 -16.27 -12.12
N PHE A 165 11.71 -16.21 -11.13
CA PHE A 165 11.45 -15.01 -10.35
C PHE A 165 12.46 -14.85 -9.21
N VAL A 166 12.93 -13.62 -9.00
CA VAL A 166 13.80 -13.26 -7.86
C VAL A 166 13.29 -11.96 -7.23
N GLU A 167 13.40 -11.85 -5.90
CA GLU A 167 13.07 -10.60 -5.22
C GLU A 167 14.16 -9.55 -5.48
N ALA A 168 13.70 -8.35 -5.84
CA ALA A 168 14.55 -7.18 -6.06
C ALA A 168 13.77 -5.93 -5.67
N SER A 169 14.26 -5.16 -4.72
CA SER A 169 13.61 -3.91 -4.33
C SER A 169 13.62 -2.90 -5.49
N PHE A 170 12.61 -2.07 -5.59
CA PHE A 170 12.49 -1.07 -6.67
C PHE A 170 13.77 -0.23 -6.90
N PRO A 171 14.44 0.30 -5.85
CA PRO A 171 15.67 1.08 -6.06
C PRO A 171 16.80 0.32 -6.75
N GLN A 172 16.84 -1.01 -6.63
CA GLN A 172 17.88 -1.89 -7.19
C GLN A 172 17.64 -2.24 -8.67
N HIS A 173 16.44 -2.05 -9.21
CA HIS A 173 16.05 -2.53 -10.53
C HIS A 173 16.99 -2.07 -11.64
N ALA A 174 17.31 -0.77 -11.70
CA ALA A 174 18.18 -0.22 -12.73
C ALA A 174 19.60 -0.84 -12.70
N ASP A 175 20.15 -1.02 -11.50
CA ASP A 175 21.51 -1.55 -11.32
C ASP A 175 21.58 -3.06 -11.62
N LEU A 176 20.54 -3.82 -11.23
CA LEU A 176 20.44 -5.25 -11.55
C LEU A 176 20.31 -5.50 -13.06
N LEU A 177 19.56 -4.65 -13.77
CA LEU A 177 19.47 -4.70 -15.23
C LEU A 177 20.82 -4.34 -15.87
N ARG A 178 21.44 -3.23 -15.46
CA ARG A 178 22.71 -2.78 -15.98
C ARG A 178 23.83 -3.79 -15.77
N GLY A 179 23.86 -4.43 -14.59
CA GLY A 179 24.82 -5.47 -14.24
C GLY A 179 24.51 -6.85 -14.85
N GLY A 180 23.39 -7.02 -15.56
CA GLY A 180 23.00 -8.31 -16.15
C GLY A 180 22.60 -9.37 -15.14
N SER A 181 22.38 -8.99 -13.87
CA SER A 181 21.96 -9.90 -12.79
C SER A 181 20.54 -10.42 -12.98
N VAL A 182 19.71 -9.70 -13.73
CA VAL A 182 18.38 -10.09 -14.20
C VAL A 182 18.20 -9.72 -15.68
N ASP A 183 17.35 -10.45 -16.40
CA ASP A 183 17.05 -10.18 -17.81
C ASP A 183 15.96 -9.13 -17.96
N ALA A 184 15.06 -9.05 -17.00
CA ALA A 184 14.00 -8.05 -16.92
C ALA A 184 13.58 -7.85 -15.48
N VAL A 185 12.81 -6.78 -15.23
CA VAL A 185 12.14 -6.53 -13.97
C VAL A 185 10.67 -6.21 -14.21
N VAL A 186 9.82 -6.61 -13.29
CA VAL A 186 8.46 -6.07 -13.21
C VAL A 186 8.52 -4.87 -12.27
N SER A 187 8.34 -3.69 -12.82
CA SER A 187 8.60 -2.43 -12.12
C SER A 187 7.40 -1.49 -12.19
N ALA A 188 7.40 -0.50 -11.34
CA ALA A 188 6.40 0.56 -11.30
C ALA A 188 7.09 1.94 -11.25
N ASP A 189 6.33 2.98 -11.60
CA ASP A 189 6.81 4.34 -11.43
C ASP A 189 6.99 4.67 -9.94
N PRO A 190 8.07 5.39 -9.68
CA PRO A 190 8.94 6.11 -10.60
C PRO A 190 10.15 5.33 -11.14
N PHE A 191 10.34 4.10 -10.69
CA PHE A 191 11.56 3.33 -11.04
C PHE A 191 11.54 2.83 -12.48
N MET A 192 10.35 2.57 -13.05
CA MET A 192 10.22 2.22 -14.47
C MET A 192 10.71 3.35 -15.36
N SER A 193 10.27 4.57 -15.15
CA SER A 193 10.74 5.76 -15.86
C SER A 193 12.25 5.96 -15.69
N ARG A 194 12.77 5.82 -14.47
CA ARG A 194 14.21 5.93 -14.19
C ARG A 194 15.05 4.90 -14.97
N ILE A 195 14.59 3.66 -15.10
CA ILE A 195 15.29 2.62 -15.86
C ILE A 195 15.39 3.02 -17.34
N THR A 196 14.27 3.44 -17.93
CA THR A 196 14.22 3.82 -19.35
C THR A 196 15.04 5.07 -19.65
N GLU A 197 14.96 6.10 -18.83
CA GLU A 197 15.74 7.34 -18.96
C GLU A 197 17.24 7.10 -18.80
N SER A 198 17.66 6.17 -17.94
CA SER A 198 19.07 5.82 -17.76
C SER A 198 19.63 4.90 -18.85
N GLY A 199 18.79 4.43 -19.79
CA GLY A 199 19.19 3.48 -20.84
C GLY A 199 19.49 2.06 -20.32
N ALA A 200 19.20 1.76 -19.05
CA ALA A 200 19.42 0.43 -18.49
C ALA A 200 18.45 -0.62 -19.02
N GLY A 201 17.30 -0.19 -19.53
CA GLY A 201 16.28 -1.06 -20.09
C GLY A 201 15.22 -0.28 -20.88
N TYR A 202 14.26 -1.04 -21.41
CA TYR A 202 13.11 -0.52 -22.16
C TYR A 202 11.82 -1.23 -21.69
N VAL A 203 10.68 -0.57 -21.82
CA VAL A 203 9.39 -1.17 -21.49
C VAL A 203 9.03 -2.16 -22.59
N ALA A 204 9.01 -3.46 -22.24
CA ALA A 204 8.61 -4.53 -23.15
C ALA A 204 7.08 -4.74 -23.18
N SER A 205 6.39 -4.42 -22.06
CA SER A 205 4.93 -4.48 -21.99
C SER A 205 4.37 -3.64 -20.85
N TYR A 206 3.33 -2.86 -21.13
CA TYR A 206 2.45 -2.24 -20.13
C TYR A 206 1.28 -3.19 -19.82
N TYR A 207 1.58 -4.36 -19.25
CA TYR A 207 0.55 -5.36 -18.96
C TYR A 207 -0.51 -4.89 -17.95
N SER A 208 -0.26 -3.77 -17.27
CA SER A 208 -1.23 -3.10 -16.41
C SER A 208 -2.59 -2.83 -17.05
N THR A 209 -2.61 -2.59 -18.38
CA THR A 209 -3.82 -2.29 -19.13
C THR A 209 -4.79 -3.48 -19.25
N PHE A 210 -4.32 -4.70 -18.95
CA PHE A 210 -5.15 -5.91 -18.90
C PHE A 210 -5.94 -6.06 -17.59
N LEU A 211 -5.55 -5.34 -16.54
CA LEU A 211 -6.22 -5.43 -15.26
C LEU A 211 -7.58 -4.71 -15.28
N PRO A 212 -8.59 -5.24 -14.58
CA PRO A 212 -9.83 -4.51 -14.38
C PRO A 212 -9.58 -3.19 -13.66
N GLU A 213 -10.34 -2.15 -14.02
CA GLU A 213 -10.26 -0.84 -13.36
C GLU A 213 -10.78 -0.88 -11.92
N ASN A 214 -10.34 0.09 -11.12
CA ASN A 214 -10.83 0.32 -9.76
C ASN A 214 -10.58 -0.84 -8.78
N ASN A 215 -9.57 -1.67 -9.01
CA ASN A 215 -9.10 -2.63 -8.01
C ASN A 215 -7.93 -2.05 -7.21
N GLN A 216 -7.86 -2.38 -5.92
CA GLN A 216 -6.78 -1.93 -5.05
C GLN A 216 -5.43 -2.46 -5.53
N THR A 217 -4.43 -1.60 -5.65
CA THR A 217 -3.03 -1.95 -5.87
C THR A 217 -2.30 -2.11 -4.54
N ILE A 218 -2.68 -1.28 -3.57
CA ILE A 218 -2.21 -1.27 -2.19
C ILE A 218 -3.43 -1.20 -1.27
N VAL A 219 -3.34 -1.89 -0.12
CA VAL A 219 -4.31 -1.78 0.98
C VAL A 219 -3.58 -1.43 2.27
N HIS A 220 -4.25 -0.81 3.21
CA HIS A 220 -3.65 -0.47 4.50
C HIS A 220 -4.20 -1.39 5.58
N ALA A 221 -3.32 -2.22 6.13
CA ALA A 221 -3.65 -3.27 7.07
C ALA A 221 -3.07 -3.00 8.47
N ALA A 222 -3.77 -3.50 9.48
CA ALA A 222 -3.32 -3.51 10.87
C ALA A 222 -3.71 -4.84 11.52
N LYS A 223 -3.15 -5.17 12.69
CA LYS A 223 -3.64 -6.28 13.50
C LYS A 223 -5.07 -5.96 13.97
N ARG A 224 -5.97 -6.95 13.92
CA ARG A 224 -7.35 -6.80 14.39
C ARG A 224 -7.40 -6.35 15.84
N GLU A 225 -6.52 -6.91 16.67
CA GLU A 225 -6.38 -6.54 18.08
C GLU A 225 -6.02 -5.05 18.24
N TRP A 226 -5.09 -4.52 17.41
CA TRP A 226 -4.72 -3.12 17.45
C TRP A 226 -5.90 -2.20 17.09
N VAL A 227 -6.66 -2.56 16.04
CA VAL A 227 -7.86 -1.82 15.64
C VAL A 227 -8.92 -1.85 16.73
N ALA A 228 -9.14 -3.00 17.37
CA ALA A 228 -10.10 -3.14 18.47
C ALA A 228 -9.72 -2.28 19.69
N LYS A 229 -8.43 -2.15 20.00
CA LYS A 229 -7.92 -1.29 21.07
C LYS A 229 -7.91 0.20 20.70
N ASN A 230 -7.82 0.53 19.41
CA ASN A 230 -7.65 1.90 18.90
C ASN A 230 -8.66 2.26 17.77
N PRO A 231 -9.97 2.04 17.96
CA PRO A 231 -10.95 2.19 16.87
C PRO A 231 -11.04 3.66 16.40
N ALA A 232 -10.89 4.62 17.29
CA ALA A 232 -10.88 6.04 16.93
C ALA A 232 -9.67 6.41 16.06
N ALA A 233 -8.48 5.88 16.38
CA ALA A 233 -7.27 6.13 15.62
C ALA A 233 -7.34 5.48 14.22
N ALA A 234 -7.84 4.25 14.10
CA ALA A 234 -8.04 3.57 12.83
C ALA A 234 -9.02 4.32 11.92
N ARG A 235 -10.12 4.82 12.49
CA ARG A 235 -11.10 5.66 11.78
C ARG A 235 -10.48 6.98 11.32
N ALA A 236 -9.81 7.69 12.22
CA ALA A 236 -9.17 8.97 11.93
C ALA A 236 -8.08 8.82 10.84
N PHE A 237 -7.33 7.71 10.84
CA PHE A 237 -6.37 7.39 9.78
C PHE A 237 -7.09 7.25 8.44
N ARG A 238 -8.14 6.44 8.34
CA ARG A 238 -8.96 6.26 7.14
C ARG A 238 -9.54 7.58 6.64
N GLU A 239 -10.13 8.39 7.52
CA GLU A 239 -10.72 9.70 7.18
C GLU A 239 -9.67 10.68 6.64
N SER A 240 -8.43 10.62 7.17
CA SER A 240 -7.32 11.43 6.66
C SER A 240 -6.98 11.06 5.21
N LEU A 241 -7.04 9.76 4.88
CA LEU A 241 -6.80 9.30 3.51
C LEU A 241 -7.96 9.61 2.56
N VAL A 242 -9.20 9.60 3.05
CA VAL A 242 -10.37 10.05 2.27
C VAL A 242 -10.22 11.53 1.90
N GLU A 243 -9.82 12.38 2.85
CA GLU A 243 -9.57 13.81 2.60
C GLU A 243 -8.41 14.00 1.60
N ALA A 244 -7.32 13.24 1.77
CA ALA A 244 -6.18 13.26 0.83
C ALA A 244 -6.59 12.81 -0.58
N ALA A 245 -7.38 11.74 -0.70
CA ALA A 245 -7.88 11.25 -1.97
C ALA A 245 -8.75 12.29 -2.70
N ALA A 246 -9.65 12.97 -1.99
CA ALA A 246 -10.46 14.04 -2.54
C ALA A 246 -9.62 15.24 -3.01
N PHE A 247 -8.55 15.56 -2.29
CA PHE A 247 -7.60 16.60 -2.68
C PHE A 247 -6.84 16.21 -3.96
N MET A 248 -6.37 14.97 -4.07
CA MET A 248 -5.65 14.46 -5.23
C MET A 248 -6.47 14.49 -6.53
N GLN A 249 -7.78 14.32 -6.43
CA GLN A 249 -8.67 14.32 -7.60
C GLN A 249 -8.83 15.71 -8.26
N GLN A 250 -8.34 16.76 -7.63
CA GLN A 250 -8.41 18.12 -8.17
C GLN A 250 -7.15 18.45 -8.96
N PRO A 251 -7.22 18.68 -10.30
CA PRO A 251 -6.03 18.90 -11.14
C PRO A 251 -5.12 20.03 -10.68
N LYS A 252 -5.68 21.08 -10.07
CA LYS A 252 -4.91 22.21 -9.51
C LYS A 252 -3.93 21.81 -8.40
N ASN A 253 -4.09 20.64 -7.81
CA ASN A 253 -3.30 20.15 -6.69
C ASN A 253 -2.15 19.22 -7.14
N ASP A 254 -2.04 18.89 -8.44
CA ASP A 254 -1.04 17.93 -8.96
C ASP A 254 0.39 18.25 -8.49
N ALA A 255 0.79 19.52 -8.53
CA ALA A 255 2.12 19.94 -8.09
C ALA A 255 2.37 19.62 -6.59
N LYS A 256 1.37 19.79 -5.73
CA LYS A 256 1.49 19.46 -4.30
C LYS A 256 1.55 17.94 -4.07
N VAL A 257 0.78 17.18 -4.82
CA VAL A 257 0.80 15.70 -4.78
C VAL A 257 2.18 15.18 -5.16
N ARG A 258 2.75 15.69 -6.27
CA ARG A 258 4.10 15.33 -6.71
C ARG A 258 5.16 15.74 -5.69
N ALA A 259 5.04 16.94 -5.12
CA ALA A 259 5.96 17.40 -4.07
C ALA A 259 5.93 16.49 -2.84
N ALA A 260 4.74 16.04 -2.40
CA ALA A 260 4.59 15.09 -1.31
C ALA A 260 5.25 13.73 -1.65
N ILE A 261 5.03 13.20 -2.85
CA ILE A 261 5.69 11.97 -3.31
C ILE A 261 7.22 12.13 -3.26
N GLY A 262 7.75 13.25 -3.77
CA GLY A 262 9.19 13.52 -3.87
C GLY A 262 9.91 13.54 -2.52
N LYS A 263 9.22 13.89 -1.44
CA LYS A 263 9.81 13.86 -0.08
C LYS A 263 10.12 12.44 0.40
N TYR A 264 9.28 11.47 0.06
CA TYR A 264 9.38 10.09 0.56
C TYR A 264 10.02 9.13 -0.43
N ILE A 265 9.92 9.45 -1.73
CA ILE A 265 10.56 8.68 -2.79
C ILE A 265 11.59 9.57 -3.45
N LYS A 266 12.77 9.73 -2.89
CA LYS A 266 13.84 10.62 -3.34
C LYS A 266 14.08 10.52 -4.85
N LEU A 267 13.47 11.43 -5.62
CA LEU A 267 13.50 11.46 -7.07
C LEU A 267 14.03 12.81 -7.58
N PRO A 268 14.73 12.81 -8.71
CA PRO A 268 15.01 14.04 -9.44
C PRO A 268 13.69 14.73 -9.87
N PRO A 269 13.61 16.07 -9.83
CA PRO A 269 12.40 16.83 -10.17
C PRO A 269 11.84 16.51 -11.57
N GLU A 270 12.72 16.27 -12.54
CA GLU A 270 12.37 15.94 -13.93
C GLU A 270 11.70 14.56 -14.05
N VAL A 271 12.09 13.60 -13.22
CA VAL A 271 11.43 12.29 -13.14
C VAL A 271 10.08 12.45 -12.44
N LEU A 272 10.06 13.16 -11.32
CA LEU A 272 8.86 13.40 -10.54
C LEU A 272 7.75 14.08 -11.37
N ALA A 273 8.11 15.00 -12.27
CA ALA A 273 7.16 15.68 -13.16
C ALA A 273 6.43 14.73 -14.13
N LYS A 274 7.05 13.59 -14.48
CA LYS A 274 6.56 12.66 -15.52
C LYS A 274 5.89 11.40 -14.97
N ILE A 275 6.07 11.07 -13.67
CA ILE A 275 5.53 9.82 -13.11
C ILE A 275 4.02 9.73 -13.29
N GLN A 276 3.55 8.52 -13.53
CA GLN A 276 2.14 8.18 -13.50
C GLN A 276 1.70 7.96 -12.05
N ILE A 277 0.64 8.66 -11.63
CA ILE A 277 0.12 8.55 -10.27
C ILE A 277 -1.19 7.76 -10.34
N SER A 278 -1.24 6.63 -9.63
CA SER A 278 -2.44 5.80 -9.55
C SER A 278 -3.63 6.59 -8.97
N PRO A 279 -4.84 6.39 -9.48
CA PRO A 279 -6.03 6.99 -8.89
C PRO A 279 -6.13 6.60 -7.40
N PRO A 280 -6.45 7.54 -6.50
CA PRO A 280 -6.55 7.23 -5.07
C PRO A 280 -7.83 6.46 -4.75
N GLY A 281 -7.73 5.43 -3.89
CA GLY A 281 -8.84 4.58 -3.49
C GLY A 281 -8.85 4.32 -1.99
N ALA A 282 -9.13 5.35 -1.16
CA ALA A 282 -9.06 5.26 0.30
C ALA A 282 -10.02 4.25 0.93
N MET A 283 -11.09 3.85 0.22
CA MET A 283 -12.06 2.86 0.69
C MET A 283 -11.86 1.53 -0.03
N VAL A 284 -11.95 0.44 0.74
CA VAL A 284 -11.91 -0.93 0.22
C VAL A 284 -13.29 -1.54 0.32
N ASN A 285 -13.68 -2.36 -0.66
CA ASN A 285 -14.93 -3.10 -0.63
C ASN A 285 -14.71 -4.60 -0.93
N GLU A 286 -15.73 -5.40 -0.61
CA GLU A 286 -15.69 -6.86 -0.78
C GLU A 286 -15.48 -7.30 -2.24
N LYS A 287 -16.03 -6.57 -3.21
CA LYS A 287 -15.86 -6.88 -4.64
C LYS A 287 -14.39 -6.79 -5.05
N GLN A 288 -13.69 -5.73 -4.59
CA GLN A 288 -12.25 -5.54 -4.86
C GLN A 288 -11.42 -6.67 -4.25
N LEU A 289 -11.70 -7.07 -3.00
CA LEU A 289 -11.01 -8.19 -2.37
C LEU A 289 -11.36 -9.53 -3.02
N GLY A 290 -12.63 -9.73 -3.39
CA GLY A 290 -13.10 -10.93 -4.09
C GLY A 290 -12.37 -11.16 -5.41
N TYR A 291 -12.09 -10.09 -6.17
CA TYR A 291 -11.25 -10.17 -7.38
C TYR A 291 -9.87 -10.75 -7.07
N TRP A 292 -9.21 -10.26 -6.02
CA TRP A 292 -7.89 -10.75 -5.62
C TRP A 292 -7.92 -12.20 -5.14
N VAL A 293 -8.95 -12.57 -4.36
CA VAL A 293 -9.14 -13.97 -3.93
C VAL A 293 -9.29 -14.89 -5.15
N GLY A 294 -10.09 -14.51 -6.15
CA GLY A 294 -10.23 -15.26 -7.41
C GLY A 294 -8.90 -15.42 -8.14
N LEU A 295 -8.22 -14.29 -8.41
CA LEU A 295 -6.93 -14.26 -9.12
C LEU A 295 -5.86 -15.12 -8.43
N MET A 296 -5.84 -15.12 -7.10
CA MET A 296 -4.85 -15.87 -6.32
C MET A 296 -5.21 -17.37 -6.25
N LYS A 297 -6.48 -17.73 -6.18
CA LYS A 297 -6.94 -19.13 -6.28
C LYS A 297 -6.57 -19.74 -7.63
N ASP A 298 -6.72 -19.00 -8.71
CA ASP A 298 -6.34 -19.43 -10.06
C ASP A 298 -4.83 -19.69 -10.23
N GLN A 299 -4.04 -19.30 -9.24
CA GLN A 299 -2.58 -19.47 -9.18
C GLN A 299 -2.14 -20.36 -8.01
N ASP A 300 -3.05 -21.07 -7.35
CA ASP A 300 -2.78 -21.94 -6.20
C ASP A 300 -2.07 -21.22 -5.03
N MET A 301 -2.37 -19.93 -4.83
CA MET A 301 -1.72 -19.09 -3.81
C MET A 301 -2.48 -19.01 -2.49
N LEU A 302 -3.73 -19.46 -2.44
CA LEU A 302 -4.55 -19.51 -1.23
C LEU A 302 -4.97 -20.95 -0.96
N LYS A 303 -4.82 -21.37 0.29
CA LYS A 303 -5.10 -22.75 0.75
C LYS A 303 -6.46 -22.87 1.41
N THR A 304 -6.95 -21.79 2.04
CA THR A 304 -8.17 -21.78 2.83
C THR A 304 -9.25 -20.91 2.20
N PRO A 305 -10.53 -21.14 2.49
CA PRO A 305 -11.61 -20.21 2.13
C PRO A 305 -11.40 -18.86 2.86
N ILE A 306 -11.45 -17.76 2.13
CA ILE A 306 -11.33 -16.40 2.65
C ILE A 306 -12.71 -15.74 2.70
N ASP A 307 -13.15 -15.34 3.89
CA ASP A 307 -14.36 -14.51 4.10
C ASP A 307 -13.96 -13.04 4.06
N VAL A 308 -14.06 -12.43 2.87
CA VAL A 308 -13.62 -11.05 2.63
C VAL A 308 -14.36 -10.01 3.48
N ALA A 309 -15.63 -10.28 3.86
CA ALA A 309 -16.42 -9.35 4.67
C ALA A 309 -15.83 -9.16 6.08
N LYS A 310 -15.17 -10.17 6.62
CA LYS A 310 -14.51 -10.13 7.93
C LYS A 310 -13.15 -9.42 7.91
N LEU A 311 -12.61 -9.13 6.72
CA LEU A 311 -11.28 -8.55 6.57
C LEU A 311 -11.30 -7.02 6.49
N ILE A 312 -12.46 -6.38 6.38
CA ILE A 312 -12.59 -4.92 6.30
C ILE A 312 -13.03 -4.40 7.67
N ALA A 313 -12.21 -3.51 8.26
CA ALA A 313 -12.56 -2.86 9.53
C ALA A 313 -13.75 -1.90 9.33
N LYS A 314 -14.74 -2.00 10.21
CA LYS A 314 -15.95 -1.16 10.22
C LYS A 314 -15.67 0.25 10.72
#